data_08f48343265fa53502a4a57777828987
#
_entry.id   08f48343265fa53502a4a57777828987
#
_cell.length_a   1.000
_cell.length_b   1.000
_cell.length_c   1.000
_cell.angle_alpha   90.00
_cell.angle_beta   90.00
_cell.angle_gamma   90.00
#
_symmetry.space_group_name_H-M   'P 1'
#
loop_
_entity.id
_entity.type
_entity.pdbx_description
1 polymer ?
#
loop_
_entity_poly.entity_id
_entity_poly.type
_entity_poly.pdbx_seq_one_letter_code
_entity_poly.pdbx_strand_id
1 'polypeptide(L)'
;MIFIDKKDYSIRPEKNEEQKEVENLVRESFWNVYRPGCSEHYVIHVLRDDPAFVKELDFVMEQNGKPIGQNMFMKTVINADDGRDIPVLTMGPICVAPELKRKGYGKALLDYSLEKAAELGYGAVLFEGNIDFYEKCGFDYARKFGIRYHDLPEDADDSFFLCRELIPGYLDGITGVYQTPHGYYVNDEDVEEFDKQFPPKEKLKLPGQIFG
;
A
#
# COMPACT_ATOMS: atom_id res chain seq x y z
N MET A 1 -0.76 22.19 13.59
CA MET A 1 -1.47 21.47 12.50
C MET A 1 -1.22 22.27 11.23
N ILE A 2 -0.42 21.75 10.31
CA ILE A 2 -0.14 22.44 9.04
C ILE A 2 -1.30 22.09 8.12
N PHE A 3 -2.13 23.07 7.76
CA PHE A 3 -3.17 22.88 6.76
C PHE A 3 -2.50 22.91 5.39
N ILE A 4 -2.56 21.80 4.67
CA ILE A 4 -2.19 21.77 3.26
C ILE A 4 -3.32 22.48 2.51
N ASP A 5 -3.00 23.55 1.83
CA ASP A 5 -3.96 24.23 0.96
C ASP A 5 -4.32 23.24 -0.18
N LYS A 6 -5.62 22.92 -0.34
CA LYS A 6 -6.12 22.03 -1.42
C LYS A 6 -5.71 22.47 -2.83
N LYS A 7 -5.16 23.67 -2.98
CA LYS A 7 -4.66 24.21 -4.25
C LYS A 7 -3.23 23.81 -4.59
N ASP A 8 -2.53 23.13 -3.66
CA ASP A 8 -1.10 22.88 -3.78
C ASP A 8 -0.76 21.55 -4.48
N TYR A 9 -1.77 20.68 -4.70
CA TYR A 9 -1.62 19.39 -5.38
C TYR A 9 -2.92 18.93 -6.06
N SER A 10 -2.78 17.99 -6.99
CA SER A 10 -3.89 17.21 -7.55
C SER A 10 -3.65 15.70 -7.31
N ILE A 11 -4.75 14.92 -7.24
CA ILE A 11 -4.68 13.46 -7.22
C ILE A 11 -5.45 12.97 -8.44
N ARG A 12 -4.83 12.11 -9.22
CA ARG A 12 -5.36 11.58 -10.47
C ARG A 12 -4.87 10.15 -10.71
N PRO A 13 -5.51 9.39 -11.61
CA PRO A 13 -4.95 8.12 -12.05
C PRO A 13 -3.54 8.28 -12.64
N GLU A 14 -2.70 7.25 -12.43
CA GLU A 14 -1.38 7.17 -13.04
C GLU A 14 -1.48 7.08 -14.57
N LYS A 15 -0.56 7.70 -15.27
CA LYS A 15 -0.42 7.60 -16.72
C LYS A 15 0.69 6.62 -17.08
N ASN A 16 0.51 5.90 -18.17
CA ASN A 16 1.50 4.90 -18.60
C ASN A 16 2.89 5.53 -18.87
N GLU A 17 2.93 6.73 -19.41
CA GLU A 17 4.19 7.43 -19.74
C GLU A 17 4.98 7.92 -18.54
N GLU A 18 4.38 7.96 -17.34
CA GLU A 18 5.05 8.42 -16.12
C GLU A 18 5.46 7.27 -15.17
N GLN A 19 5.15 6.03 -15.52
CA GLN A 19 5.42 4.84 -14.66
C GLN A 19 6.86 4.79 -14.15
N LYS A 20 7.83 5.09 -15.02
CA LYS A 20 9.26 5.13 -14.65
C LYS A 20 9.56 6.21 -13.60
N GLU A 21 8.93 7.37 -13.70
CA GLU A 21 9.09 8.46 -12.73
C GLU A 21 8.45 8.10 -11.40
N VAL A 22 7.29 7.44 -11.43
CA VAL A 22 6.60 6.94 -10.23
C VAL A 22 7.39 5.81 -9.56
N GLU A 23 7.95 4.87 -10.33
CA GLU A 23 8.87 3.85 -9.80
C GLU A 23 10.07 4.47 -9.09
N ASN A 24 10.66 5.52 -9.69
CA ASN A 24 11.75 6.24 -9.04
C ASN A 24 11.28 6.97 -7.75
N LEU A 25 10.10 7.57 -7.75
CA LEU A 25 9.51 8.18 -6.55
C LEU A 25 9.34 7.15 -5.42
N VAL A 26 8.80 5.97 -5.74
CA VAL A 26 8.66 4.87 -4.77
C VAL A 26 10.04 4.44 -4.26
N ARG A 27 11.00 4.22 -5.18
CA ARG A 27 12.38 3.88 -4.83
C ARG A 27 12.99 4.88 -3.86
N GLU A 28 12.92 6.18 -4.16
CA GLU A 28 13.43 7.24 -3.29
C GLU A 28 12.76 7.25 -1.91
N SER A 29 11.45 6.96 -1.86
CA SER A 29 10.64 7.00 -0.65
C SER A 29 10.91 5.84 0.30
N PHE A 30 11.30 4.66 -0.24
CA PHE A 30 11.53 3.43 0.53
C PHE A 30 12.99 3.05 0.68
N TRP A 31 13.92 3.73 -0.02
CA TRP A 31 15.34 3.38 0.01
C TRP A 31 15.92 3.35 1.43
N ASN A 32 16.45 2.21 1.84
CA ASN A 32 17.01 1.96 3.18
C ASN A 32 16.00 2.13 4.34
N VAL A 33 14.69 2.06 4.08
CA VAL A 33 13.68 2.19 5.15
C VAL A 33 13.47 0.86 5.87
N TYR A 34 13.07 -0.17 5.17
CA TYR A 34 12.73 -1.46 5.76
C TYR A 34 13.83 -2.51 5.61
N ARG A 35 14.72 -2.32 4.66
CA ARG A 35 15.87 -3.18 4.33
C ARG A 35 16.96 -2.34 3.68
N PRO A 36 18.21 -2.86 3.54
CA PRO A 36 19.21 -2.25 2.67
C PRO A 36 18.71 -2.20 1.23
N GLY A 37 18.64 -1.01 0.65
CA GLY A 37 17.94 -0.78 -0.61
C GLY A 37 16.43 -0.73 -0.43
N CYS A 38 15.67 -1.18 -1.41
CA CYS A 38 14.23 -1.39 -1.35
C CYS A 38 13.76 -2.34 -2.46
N SER A 39 12.57 -2.93 -2.31
CA SER A 39 11.92 -3.77 -3.32
C SER A 39 10.65 -3.13 -3.88
N GLU A 40 10.10 -2.14 -3.20
CA GLU A 40 8.78 -1.57 -3.44
C GLU A 40 8.62 -0.98 -4.84
N HIS A 41 9.67 -0.42 -5.44
CA HIS A 41 9.66 0.09 -6.80
C HIS A 41 9.53 -1.02 -7.86
N TYR A 42 10.09 -2.20 -7.59
CA TYR A 42 9.90 -3.37 -8.42
C TYR A 42 8.53 -4.02 -8.18
N VAL A 43 8.06 -4.03 -6.93
CA VAL A 43 6.71 -4.50 -6.60
C VAL A 43 5.66 -3.75 -7.41
N ILE A 44 5.66 -2.41 -7.44
CA ILE A 44 4.67 -1.67 -8.25
C ILE A 44 4.82 -1.93 -9.75
N HIS A 45 6.04 -2.18 -10.22
CA HIS A 45 6.29 -2.54 -11.62
C HIS A 45 5.57 -3.83 -12.00
N VAL A 46 5.74 -4.90 -11.23
CA VAL A 46 5.14 -6.20 -11.53
C VAL A 46 3.64 -6.24 -11.25
N LEU A 47 3.17 -5.52 -10.22
CA LEU A 47 1.74 -5.50 -9.87
C LEU A 47 0.87 -4.85 -10.95
N ARG A 48 1.38 -3.96 -11.78
CA ARG A 48 0.61 -3.34 -12.88
C ARG A 48 0.18 -4.36 -13.94
N ASP A 49 0.92 -5.47 -14.07
CA ASP A 49 0.60 -6.56 -15.00
C ASP A 49 -0.17 -7.72 -14.33
N ASP A 50 -0.39 -7.63 -13.01
CA ASP A 50 -1.12 -8.67 -12.26
C ASP A 50 -2.64 -8.58 -12.54
N PRO A 51 -3.35 -9.71 -12.78
CA PRO A 51 -4.81 -9.72 -12.98
C PRO A 51 -5.62 -9.15 -11.81
N ALA A 52 -5.07 -9.14 -10.60
CA ALA A 52 -5.70 -8.57 -9.42
C ALA A 52 -5.57 -7.04 -9.34
N PHE A 53 -4.74 -6.42 -10.18
CA PHE A 53 -4.53 -4.98 -10.19
C PHE A 53 -5.83 -4.21 -10.47
N VAL A 54 -6.07 -3.14 -9.71
CA VAL A 54 -7.23 -2.26 -9.89
C VAL A 54 -6.77 -0.93 -10.49
N LYS A 55 -6.74 -0.89 -11.82
CA LYS A 55 -6.25 0.27 -12.58
C LYS A 55 -6.95 1.57 -12.21
N GLU A 56 -8.24 1.51 -11.88
CA GLU A 56 -9.05 2.66 -11.47
C GLU A 56 -8.65 3.21 -10.10
N LEU A 57 -7.88 2.45 -9.33
CA LEU A 57 -7.38 2.81 -8.00
C LEU A 57 -5.85 2.93 -7.95
N ASP A 58 -5.23 3.17 -9.08
CA ASP A 58 -3.81 3.50 -9.18
C ASP A 58 -3.66 5.01 -9.29
N PHE A 59 -3.25 5.65 -8.20
CA PHE A 59 -3.25 7.10 -8.06
C PHE A 59 -1.86 7.70 -7.89
N VAL A 60 -1.67 8.81 -8.57
CA VAL A 60 -0.54 9.72 -8.41
C VAL A 60 -1.01 11.03 -7.80
N MET A 61 -0.35 11.47 -6.75
CA MET A 61 -0.44 12.84 -6.27
C MET A 61 0.62 13.68 -6.97
N GLU A 62 0.19 14.75 -7.61
CA GLU A 62 1.02 15.64 -8.42
C GLU A 62 1.09 17.04 -7.84
N GLN A 63 2.28 17.64 -7.86
CA GLN A 63 2.50 19.05 -7.51
C GLN A 63 3.44 19.68 -8.56
N ASN A 64 3.04 20.80 -9.15
CA ASN A 64 3.81 21.50 -10.19
C ASN A 64 4.25 20.60 -11.37
N GLY A 65 3.38 19.68 -11.78
CA GLY A 65 3.63 18.75 -12.89
C GLY A 65 4.55 17.59 -12.56
N LYS A 66 4.85 17.33 -11.27
CA LYS A 66 5.71 16.23 -10.82
C LYS A 66 4.96 15.30 -9.88
N PRO A 67 5.10 13.97 -10.03
CA PRO A 67 4.64 13.01 -9.04
C PRO A 67 5.32 13.24 -7.68
N ILE A 68 4.52 13.39 -6.63
CA ILE A 68 4.98 13.56 -5.24
C ILE A 68 4.42 12.52 -4.29
N GLY A 69 3.52 11.66 -4.74
CA GLY A 69 2.97 10.55 -3.99
C GLY A 69 2.32 9.54 -4.92
N GLN A 70 2.24 8.29 -4.48
CA GLN A 70 1.63 7.19 -5.20
C GLN A 70 0.93 6.25 -4.24
N ASN A 71 -0.20 5.67 -4.66
CA ASN A 71 -0.90 4.58 -4.00
C ASN A 71 -1.62 3.72 -5.03
N MET A 72 -1.57 2.40 -4.87
CA MET A 72 -2.27 1.45 -5.73
C MET A 72 -3.00 0.38 -4.92
N PHE A 73 -3.95 -0.28 -5.57
CA PHE A 73 -4.76 -1.33 -4.94
C PHE A 73 -4.80 -2.60 -5.77
N MET A 74 -4.88 -3.73 -5.05
CA MET A 74 -5.04 -5.07 -5.61
C MET A 74 -6.30 -5.70 -5.04
N LYS A 75 -7.01 -6.46 -5.87
CA LYS A 75 -8.09 -7.34 -5.41
C LYS A 75 -7.52 -8.53 -4.66
N THR A 76 -8.19 -8.90 -3.59
CA THR A 76 -7.89 -10.12 -2.86
C THR A 76 -9.15 -10.63 -2.18
N VAL A 77 -9.04 -11.70 -1.39
CA VAL A 77 -10.16 -12.31 -0.69
C VAL A 77 -9.81 -12.58 0.78
N ILE A 78 -10.85 -12.62 1.59
CA ILE A 78 -10.83 -13.31 2.86
C ILE A 78 -11.49 -14.68 2.61
N ASN A 79 -10.76 -15.77 2.82
CA ASN A 79 -11.34 -17.10 2.85
C ASN A 79 -12.06 -17.25 4.20
N ALA A 80 -13.38 -17.08 4.17
CA ALA A 80 -14.21 -17.11 5.37
C ALA A 80 -14.32 -18.53 5.95
N ASP A 81 -14.41 -18.63 7.27
CA ASP A 81 -14.51 -19.92 7.96
C ASP A 81 -15.79 -20.70 7.60
N ASP A 82 -16.78 -20.04 7.05
CA ASP A 82 -18.01 -20.66 6.52
C ASP A 82 -17.90 -21.10 5.04
N GLY A 83 -16.73 -20.97 4.44
CA GLY A 83 -16.42 -21.42 3.08
C GLY A 83 -16.70 -20.41 1.98
N ARG A 84 -17.10 -19.18 2.30
CA ARG A 84 -17.25 -18.11 1.32
C ARG A 84 -15.90 -17.42 1.05
N ASP A 85 -15.72 -16.94 -0.17
CA ASP A 85 -14.67 -15.99 -0.52
C ASP A 85 -15.25 -14.58 -0.46
N ILE A 86 -14.76 -13.76 0.47
CA ILE A 86 -15.23 -12.39 0.66
C ILE A 86 -14.27 -11.45 -0.09
N PRO A 87 -14.72 -10.77 -1.16
CA PRO A 87 -13.88 -9.87 -1.93
C PRO A 87 -13.47 -8.65 -1.11
N VAL A 88 -12.19 -8.37 -1.06
CA VAL A 88 -11.63 -7.19 -0.39
C VAL A 88 -10.50 -6.59 -1.23
N LEU A 89 -9.99 -5.45 -0.81
CA LEU A 89 -8.77 -4.89 -1.36
C LEU A 89 -7.60 -5.05 -0.41
N THR A 90 -6.41 -5.14 -0.97
CA THR A 90 -5.18 -4.71 -0.32
C THR A 90 -4.65 -3.47 -1.02
N MET A 91 -3.78 -2.72 -0.35
CA MET A 91 -3.18 -1.53 -0.93
C MET A 91 -1.67 -1.46 -0.66
N GLY A 92 -1.01 -0.71 -1.50
CA GLY A 92 0.40 -0.40 -1.35
C GLY A 92 1.26 -1.02 -2.46
N PRO A 93 2.52 -0.58 -2.51
CA PRO A 93 3.10 0.44 -1.62
C PRO A 93 2.36 1.78 -1.71
N ILE A 94 2.25 2.51 -0.60
CA ILE A 94 1.82 3.91 -0.59
C ILE A 94 3.00 4.77 -0.17
N CYS A 95 3.28 5.83 -0.90
CA CYS A 95 4.39 6.72 -0.59
C CYS A 95 4.10 8.20 -0.85
N VAL A 96 4.95 9.02 -0.25
CA VAL A 96 5.09 10.46 -0.55
C VAL A 96 6.58 10.77 -0.60
N ALA A 97 6.97 11.67 -1.50
CA ALA A 97 8.34 12.13 -1.66
C ALA A 97 9.00 12.43 -0.30
N PRO A 98 10.26 11.99 -0.07
CA PRO A 98 10.91 12.06 1.24
C PRO A 98 10.86 13.44 1.90
N GLU A 99 11.06 14.51 1.12
CA GLU A 99 11.05 15.90 1.58
C GLU A 99 9.65 16.43 1.93
N LEU A 100 8.60 15.69 1.54
CA LEU A 100 7.20 16.04 1.81
C LEU A 100 6.58 15.18 2.91
N LYS A 101 7.33 14.23 3.48
CA LYS A 101 6.85 13.40 4.60
C LYS A 101 6.44 14.26 5.81
N ARG A 102 5.47 13.79 6.59
CA ARG A 102 4.93 14.42 7.81
C ARG A 102 4.26 15.79 7.61
N LYS A 103 3.93 16.13 6.37
CA LYS A 103 3.21 17.37 6.03
C LYS A 103 1.72 17.17 5.71
N GLY A 104 1.20 15.93 5.86
CA GLY A 104 -0.21 15.58 5.65
C GLY A 104 -0.53 15.04 4.25
N TYR A 105 0.39 15.08 3.29
CA TYR A 105 0.16 14.59 1.91
C TYR A 105 -0.23 13.11 1.88
N GLY A 106 0.46 12.25 2.65
CA GLY A 106 0.14 10.82 2.70
C GLY A 106 -1.28 10.54 3.20
N LYS A 107 -1.75 11.30 4.22
CA LYS A 107 -3.15 11.18 4.67
C LYS A 107 -4.13 11.63 3.59
N ALA A 108 -3.85 12.73 2.92
CA ALA A 108 -4.72 13.26 1.86
C ALA A 108 -4.82 12.28 0.67
N LEU A 109 -3.69 11.68 0.25
CA LEU A 109 -3.67 10.66 -0.78
C LEU A 109 -4.46 9.41 -0.37
N LEU A 110 -4.24 8.93 0.86
CA LEU A 110 -4.92 7.76 1.39
C LEU A 110 -6.44 8.00 1.50
N ASP A 111 -6.86 9.11 2.10
CA ASP A 111 -8.30 9.42 2.26
C ASP A 111 -9.00 9.47 0.90
N TYR A 112 -8.40 10.13 -0.10
CA TYR A 112 -8.91 10.17 -1.47
C TYR A 112 -9.01 8.77 -2.09
N SER A 113 -7.96 7.96 -1.95
CA SER A 113 -7.92 6.61 -2.52
C SER A 113 -8.99 5.70 -1.92
N LEU A 114 -9.21 5.79 -0.61
CA LEU A 114 -10.24 5.00 0.10
C LEU A 114 -11.66 5.46 -0.26
N GLU A 115 -11.88 6.77 -0.44
CA GLU A 115 -13.16 7.30 -0.94
C GLU A 115 -13.47 6.73 -2.33
N LYS A 116 -12.48 6.72 -3.24
CA LYS A 116 -12.65 6.16 -4.58
C LYS A 116 -12.88 4.65 -4.57
N ALA A 117 -12.22 3.92 -3.69
CA ALA A 117 -12.46 2.49 -3.50
C ALA A 117 -13.90 2.21 -3.02
N ALA A 118 -14.41 3.02 -2.08
CA ALA A 118 -15.80 2.92 -1.62
C ALA A 118 -16.80 3.28 -2.73
N GLU A 119 -16.55 4.32 -3.54
CA GLU A 119 -17.38 4.69 -4.69
C GLU A 119 -17.48 3.57 -5.73
N LEU A 120 -16.43 2.76 -5.89
CA LEU A 120 -16.41 1.58 -6.76
C LEU A 120 -17.08 0.34 -6.12
N GLY A 121 -17.58 0.45 -4.88
CA GLY A 121 -18.32 -0.61 -4.20
C GLY A 121 -17.46 -1.62 -3.44
N TYR A 122 -16.16 -1.35 -3.25
CA TYR A 122 -15.33 -2.21 -2.41
C TYR A 122 -15.67 -2.04 -0.94
N GLY A 123 -15.87 -3.17 -0.24
CA GLY A 123 -16.39 -3.17 1.13
C GLY A 123 -15.33 -2.96 2.22
N ALA A 124 -14.10 -3.42 2.01
CA ALA A 124 -13.02 -3.31 2.99
C ALA A 124 -11.65 -3.31 2.34
N VAL A 125 -10.66 -2.76 3.07
CA VAL A 125 -9.24 -2.78 2.72
C VAL A 125 -8.46 -3.38 3.89
N LEU A 126 -7.57 -4.34 3.57
CA LEU A 126 -6.68 -4.97 4.52
C LEU A 126 -5.24 -4.93 3.98
N PHE A 127 -4.26 -4.66 4.83
CA PHE A 127 -2.86 -4.62 4.43
C PHE A 127 -1.92 -4.61 5.64
N GLU A 128 -0.62 -4.68 5.38
CA GLU A 128 0.43 -4.59 6.38
C GLU A 128 0.88 -3.14 6.60
N GLY A 129 0.81 -2.64 7.83
CA GLY A 129 1.16 -1.25 8.12
C GLY A 129 1.38 -0.96 9.60
N ASN A 130 1.87 0.25 9.88
CA ASN A 130 2.04 0.73 11.25
C ASN A 130 0.78 1.48 11.72
N ILE A 131 0.12 0.98 12.74
CA ILE A 131 -1.12 1.54 13.29
C ILE A 131 -0.99 3.01 13.71
N ASP A 132 0.18 3.47 14.16
CA ASP A 132 0.40 4.86 14.59
C ASP A 132 0.06 5.91 13.53
N PHE A 133 0.21 5.54 12.26
CA PHE A 133 -0.20 6.38 11.13
C PHE A 133 -1.63 6.09 10.71
N TYR A 134 -1.98 4.80 10.55
CA TYR A 134 -3.21 4.39 9.88
C TYR A 134 -4.47 4.49 10.76
N GLU A 135 -4.34 4.46 12.09
CA GLU A 135 -5.46 4.70 13.01
C GLU A 135 -6.16 6.05 12.73
N LYS A 136 -5.37 7.11 12.44
CA LYS A 136 -5.88 8.45 12.07
C LYS A 136 -6.60 8.49 10.72
N CYS A 137 -6.48 7.41 9.95
CA CYS A 137 -7.17 7.20 8.68
C CYS A 137 -8.29 6.17 8.82
N GLY A 138 -8.69 5.81 10.05
CA GLY A 138 -9.82 4.92 10.34
C GLY A 138 -9.53 3.44 10.22
N PHE A 139 -8.26 3.04 10.19
CA PHE A 139 -7.87 1.63 10.29
C PHE A 139 -7.76 1.19 11.74
N ASP A 140 -7.99 -0.09 11.96
CA ASP A 140 -7.76 -0.78 13.22
C ASP A 140 -7.12 -2.15 12.94
N TYR A 141 -6.73 -2.88 13.98
CA TYR A 141 -6.19 -4.23 13.85
C TYR A 141 -7.21 -5.18 13.24
N ALA A 142 -6.81 -5.94 12.22
CA ALA A 142 -7.70 -6.85 11.50
C ALA A 142 -8.34 -7.93 12.39
N ARG A 143 -7.66 -8.36 13.48
CA ARG A 143 -8.22 -9.28 14.47
C ARG A 143 -9.49 -8.77 15.16
N LYS A 144 -9.71 -7.45 15.25
CA LYS A 144 -10.94 -6.87 15.80
C LYS A 144 -12.16 -7.11 14.90
N PHE A 145 -11.91 -7.36 13.61
CA PHE A 145 -12.91 -7.72 12.62
C PHE A 145 -13.03 -9.24 12.44
N GLY A 146 -12.33 -10.05 13.26
CA GLY A 146 -12.34 -11.51 13.14
C GLY A 146 -11.47 -12.06 12.00
N ILE A 147 -10.60 -11.24 11.41
CA ILE A 147 -9.79 -11.63 10.25
C ILE A 147 -8.35 -11.91 10.70
N ARG A 148 -7.86 -13.09 10.29
CA ARG A 148 -6.50 -13.57 10.54
C ARG A 148 -5.62 -13.37 9.29
N TYR A 149 -4.33 -13.19 9.53
CA TYR A 149 -3.34 -13.16 8.45
C TYR A 149 -2.95 -14.60 8.06
N HIS A 150 -2.79 -14.87 6.75
CA HIS A 150 -2.43 -16.20 6.28
C HIS A 150 -1.06 -16.64 6.84
N ASP A 151 -0.89 -17.94 7.02
CA ASP A 151 0.35 -18.59 7.46
C ASP A 151 0.96 -18.04 8.78
N LEU A 152 0.22 -17.19 9.51
CA LEU A 152 0.65 -16.67 10.79
C LEU A 152 0.14 -17.58 11.92
N PRO A 153 1.03 -18.06 12.83
CA PRO A 153 0.60 -18.79 14.03
C PRO A 153 -0.40 -17.99 14.88
N GLU A 154 -1.34 -18.68 15.53
CA GLU A 154 -2.45 -18.06 16.25
C GLU A 154 -2.00 -17.15 17.42
N ASP A 155 -0.84 -17.47 18.01
CA ASP A 155 -0.23 -16.74 19.14
C ASP A 155 0.85 -15.72 18.68
N ALA A 156 1.08 -15.58 17.38
CA ALA A 156 2.06 -14.64 16.85
C ALA A 156 1.55 -13.19 16.90
N ASP A 157 2.48 -12.24 16.86
CA ASP A 157 2.17 -10.83 16.76
C ASP A 157 1.62 -10.48 15.37
N ASP A 158 0.37 -10.07 15.31
CA ASP A 158 -0.35 -9.62 14.12
C ASP A 158 -0.58 -8.09 14.10
N SER A 159 0.09 -7.34 14.96
CA SER A 159 -0.10 -5.90 15.12
C SER A 159 0.24 -5.08 13.87
N PHE A 160 0.91 -5.69 12.90
CA PHE A 160 1.17 -5.11 11.59
C PHE A 160 -0.02 -5.22 10.63
N PHE A 161 -0.99 -6.11 10.89
CA PHE A 161 -2.09 -6.40 9.99
C PHE A 161 -3.32 -5.56 10.33
N LEU A 162 -3.68 -4.68 9.40
CA LEU A 162 -4.68 -3.64 9.58
C LEU A 162 -5.86 -3.84 8.64
N CYS A 163 -7.03 -3.39 9.09
CA CYS A 163 -8.29 -3.44 8.36
C CYS A 163 -9.06 -2.14 8.51
N ARG A 164 -9.73 -1.75 7.44
CA ARG A 164 -10.77 -0.71 7.44
C ARG A 164 -11.95 -1.13 6.60
N GLU A 165 -13.15 -1.12 7.16
CA GLU A 165 -14.38 -1.16 6.37
C GLU A 165 -14.58 0.15 5.63
N LEU A 166 -14.90 0.05 4.36
CA LEU A 166 -15.30 1.18 3.51
C LEU A 166 -16.83 1.31 3.46
N ILE A 167 -17.52 0.17 3.54
CA ILE A 167 -18.97 0.07 3.63
C ILE A 167 -19.29 -0.46 5.04
N PRO A 168 -19.97 0.32 5.89
CA PRO A 168 -20.26 -0.10 7.26
C PRO A 168 -21.00 -1.45 7.31
N GLY A 169 -20.50 -2.36 8.14
CA GLY A 169 -21.08 -3.70 8.32
C GLY A 169 -20.71 -4.70 7.22
N TYR A 170 -19.81 -4.38 6.32
CA TYR A 170 -19.38 -5.28 5.25
C TYR A 170 -18.79 -6.59 5.80
N LEU A 171 -18.09 -6.52 6.91
CA LEU A 171 -17.45 -7.65 7.57
C LEU A 171 -18.28 -8.21 8.75
N ASP A 172 -19.51 -7.75 8.96
CA ASP A 172 -20.35 -8.23 10.06
C ASP A 172 -20.58 -9.75 9.99
N GLY A 173 -20.23 -10.45 11.07
CA GLY A 173 -20.36 -11.90 11.17
C GLY A 173 -19.40 -12.71 10.30
N ILE A 174 -18.41 -12.07 9.70
CA ILE A 174 -17.36 -12.74 8.92
C ILE A 174 -16.15 -13.00 9.82
N THR A 175 -15.71 -14.26 9.83
CA THR A 175 -14.39 -14.65 10.35
C THR A 175 -13.67 -15.42 9.26
N GLY A 176 -12.33 -15.30 9.17
CA GLY A 176 -11.62 -15.96 8.08
C GLY A 176 -10.15 -15.58 8.00
N VAL A 177 -9.52 -16.02 6.93
CA VAL A 177 -8.09 -15.82 6.66
C VAL A 177 -7.91 -14.95 5.43
N TYR A 178 -7.24 -13.83 5.59
CA TYR A 178 -6.83 -12.95 4.48
C TYR A 178 -5.69 -13.57 3.70
N GLN A 179 -5.70 -13.36 2.38
CA GLN A 179 -4.67 -13.82 1.45
C GLN A 179 -3.94 -12.63 0.83
N THR A 180 -2.62 -12.56 1.02
CA THR A 180 -1.80 -11.57 0.29
C THR A 180 -1.68 -11.98 -1.19
N PRO A 181 -1.96 -11.08 -2.14
CA PRO A 181 -1.78 -11.38 -3.56
C PRO A 181 -0.34 -11.79 -3.88
N HIS A 182 -0.19 -12.81 -4.75
CA HIS A 182 1.11 -13.40 -5.05
C HIS A 182 2.12 -12.39 -5.62
N GLY A 183 1.67 -11.38 -6.36
CA GLY A 183 2.53 -10.36 -6.95
C GLY A 183 3.35 -9.51 -5.96
N TYR A 184 3.00 -9.55 -4.66
CA TYR A 184 3.82 -8.90 -3.62
C TYR A 184 5.09 -9.68 -3.27
N TYR A 185 5.15 -10.97 -3.60
CA TYR A 185 6.31 -11.82 -3.34
C TYR A 185 7.29 -11.74 -4.50
N VAL A 186 8.23 -10.82 -4.42
CA VAL A 186 9.30 -10.64 -5.41
C VAL A 186 10.60 -11.24 -4.90
N ASN A 187 11.42 -11.78 -5.81
CA ASN A 187 12.74 -12.30 -5.45
C ASN A 187 13.81 -11.20 -5.54
N ASP A 188 14.85 -11.34 -4.74
CA ASP A 188 15.91 -10.33 -4.64
C ASP A 188 16.73 -10.19 -5.93
N GLU A 189 16.90 -11.26 -6.71
CA GLU A 189 17.67 -11.23 -7.96
C GLU A 189 16.98 -10.34 -9.01
N ASP A 190 15.67 -10.46 -9.16
CA ASP A 190 14.88 -9.64 -10.08
C ASP A 190 14.83 -8.17 -9.61
N VAL A 191 14.72 -7.94 -8.31
CA VAL A 191 14.79 -6.58 -7.73
C VAL A 191 16.13 -5.93 -8.06
N GLU A 192 17.25 -6.65 -7.87
CA GLU A 192 18.59 -6.14 -8.16
C GLU A 192 18.78 -5.86 -9.66
N GLU A 193 18.27 -6.72 -10.53
CA GLU A 193 18.35 -6.51 -11.98
C GLU A 193 17.53 -5.28 -12.41
N PHE A 194 16.33 -5.16 -11.89
CA PHE A 194 15.46 -4.01 -12.16
C PHE A 194 16.06 -2.70 -11.66
N ASP A 195 16.69 -2.70 -10.47
CA ASP A 195 17.30 -1.52 -9.85
C ASP A 195 18.45 -0.93 -10.70
N LYS A 196 19.11 -1.72 -11.54
CA LYS A 196 20.16 -1.24 -12.46
C LYS A 196 19.68 -0.19 -13.46
N GLN A 197 18.36 -0.06 -13.66
CA GLN A 197 17.75 0.95 -14.52
C GLN A 197 17.74 2.36 -13.89
N PHE A 198 18.08 2.46 -12.62
CA PHE A 198 18.10 3.70 -11.84
C PHE A 198 19.53 4.10 -11.46
N PRO A 199 19.75 5.38 -11.10
CA PRO A 199 21.06 5.81 -10.63
C PRO A 199 21.51 4.97 -9.41
N PRO A 200 22.80 4.55 -9.36
CA PRO A 200 23.29 3.75 -8.25
C PRO A 200 23.17 4.51 -6.91
N LYS A 201 22.77 3.80 -5.87
CA LYS A 201 22.66 4.30 -4.49
C LYS A 201 23.26 3.32 -3.52
N GLU A 202 23.83 3.84 -2.44
CA GLU A 202 24.41 3.00 -1.38
C GLU A 202 23.30 2.30 -0.57
N LYS A 203 23.43 0.99 -0.41
CA LYS A 203 22.57 0.19 0.45
C LYS A 203 23.15 0.14 1.85
N LEU A 204 22.39 0.62 2.81
CA LEU A 204 22.83 0.75 4.20
C LEU A 204 22.01 -0.17 5.10
N LYS A 205 22.70 -0.93 5.95
CA LYS A 205 22.05 -1.63 7.06
C LYS A 205 21.90 -0.66 8.23
N LEU A 206 20.64 -0.30 8.53
CA LEU A 206 20.32 0.70 9.54
C LEU A 206 19.51 0.09 10.69
N PRO A 207 19.62 0.62 11.93
CA PRO A 207 18.79 0.21 13.03
C PRO A 207 17.29 0.45 12.71
N GLY A 208 16.44 -0.53 13.06
CA GLY A 208 15.00 -0.45 12.84
C GLY A 208 14.50 -1.00 11.51
N GLN A 209 15.40 -1.45 10.64
CA GLN A 209 15.01 -2.25 9.49
C GLN A 209 14.47 -3.60 9.95
N ILE A 210 13.39 -4.05 9.31
CA ILE A 210 12.68 -5.30 9.66
C ILE A 210 13.07 -6.47 8.76
N PHE A 211 13.71 -6.19 7.61
CA PHE A 211 14.22 -7.19 6.67
C PHE A 211 15.73 -6.95 6.43
N GLY A 212 16.53 -7.99 6.50
CA GLY A 212 17.98 -7.91 6.17
C GLY A 212 18.92 -8.63 7.09
#